data_4e4c6605fc34a664c602f7e719172888
#
_entry.id   4e4c6605fc34a664c602f7e719172888
#
_cell.length_a   1.000
_cell.length_b   1.000
_cell.length_c   1.000
_cell.angle_alpha   90.00
_cell.angle_beta   90.00
_cell.angle_gamma   90.00
#
_symmetry.space_group_name_H-M   'P 1'
#
loop_
_entity.id
_entity.type
_entity.pdbx_description
1 polymer ?
#
loop_
_entity_poly.entity_id
_entity_poly.type
_entity_poly.pdbx_seq_one_letter_code
_entity_poly.pdbx_strand_id
1 'polypeptide(L)'
;MKNKDFSLIASNCNGAFILHDLGLQFRSPFVNLWMKPKDFIKMLGDLKHYMDLPLSFTTEEGIDYPIGLLDDVKIYFQHYESEEEAVKKWNERKARIDYDNLFILFKENKWCTKEDFVAFDNLNYQNKIVFTHQPLPDIDSSFYIRGFEDKGVVGDCFSFMPDKPYLKYYDQFDYVKWFNKGI
;
A
#
# COMPACT_ATOMS: atom_id res chain seq x y z
N MET A 1 -11.65 -12.42 -12.73
CA MET A 1 -10.47 -11.63 -12.99
C MET A 1 -9.54 -12.40 -13.93
N LYS A 2 -8.97 -11.74 -14.95
CA LYS A 2 -8.09 -12.39 -15.96
C LYS A 2 -6.62 -12.36 -15.50
N ASN A 3 -6.11 -11.19 -15.07
CA ASN A 3 -4.77 -11.06 -14.53
C ASN A 3 -4.77 -11.51 -13.06
N LYS A 4 -4.02 -12.57 -12.74
CA LYS A 4 -3.88 -13.11 -11.38
C LYS A 4 -2.42 -13.14 -10.91
N ASP A 5 -1.48 -12.95 -11.84
CA ASP A 5 -0.05 -13.05 -11.63
C ASP A 5 0.61 -11.67 -11.61
N PHE A 6 0.13 -10.79 -10.73
CA PHE A 6 0.69 -9.46 -10.51
C PHE A 6 1.20 -9.31 -9.08
N SER A 7 2.05 -8.33 -8.86
CA SER A 7 2.51 -7.93 -7.53
C SER A 7 1.89 -6.59 -7.14
N LEU A 8 1.17 -6.59 -6.01
CA LEU A 8 0.63 -5.37 -5.42
C LEU A 8 1.56 -4.88 -4.32
N ILE A 9 2.09 -3.67 -4.48
CA ILE A 9 2.86 -2.93 -3.48
C ILE A 9 1.94 -1.90 -2.86
N ALA A 10 1.59 -2.08 -1.59
CA ALA A 10 0.66 -1.19 -0.91
C ALA A 10 1.30 -0.52 0.31
N SER A 11 0.99 0.76 0.54
CA SER A 11 1.51 1.53 1.68
C SER A 11 0.95 1.09 3.03
N ASN A 12 -0.09 0.26 3.03
CA ASN A 12 -0.77 -0.24 4.23
C ASN A 12 -1.58 -1.52 3.96
N CYS A 13 -2.31 -2.01 4.96
CA CYS A 13 -3.07 -3.26 4.92
C CYS A 13 -4.18 -3.32 3.86
N ASN A 14 -4.64 -2.20 3.28
CA ASN A 14 -5.74 -2.23 2.30
C ASN A 14 -5.43 -3.11 1.08
N GLY A 15 -4.17 -3.12 0.62
CA GLY A 15 -3.75 -4.01 -0.46
C GLY A 15 -3.94 -5.48 -0.12
N ALA A 16 -3.60 -5.88 1.12
CA ALA A 16 -3.79 -7.25 1.59
C ALA A 16 -5.27 -7.64 1.67
N PHE A 17 -6.13 -6.75 2.16
CA PHE A 17 -7.58 -6.99 2.22
C PHE A 17 -8.19 -7.16 0.82
N ILE A 18 -7.83 -6.32 -0.14
CA ILE A 18 -8.29 -6.44 -1.53
C ILE A 18 -7.86 -7.79 -2.13
N LEU A 19 -6.60 -8.19 -1.97
CA LEU A 19 -6.12 -9.48 -2.47
C LEU A 19 -6.80 -10.66 -1.79
N HIS A 20 -7.06 -10.56 -0.48
CA HIS A 20 -7.80 -11.57 0.27
C HIS A 20 -9.24 -11.71 -0.24
N ASP A 21 -9.96 -10.61 -0.45
CA ASP A 21 -11.34 -10.62 -0.96
C ASP A 21 -11.41 -11.22 -2.38
N LEU A 22 -10.34 -11.07 -3.17
CA LEU A 22 -10.22 -11.68 -4.49
C LEU A 22 -9.76 -13.15 -4.47
N GLY A 23 -9.39 -13.70 -3.31
CA GLY A 23 -8.83 -15.05 -3.17
C GLY A 23 -7.47 -15.22 -3.86
N LEU A 24 -6.65 -14.15 -3.90
CA LEU A 24 -5.36 -14.14 -4.59
C LEU A 24 -4.19 -14.35 -3.64
N GLN A 25 -3.13 -14.97 -4.17
CA GLN A 25 -1.88 -15.13 -3.45
C GLN A 25 -1.18 -13.76 -3.28
N PHE A 26 -0.61 -13.53 -2.09
CA PHE A 26 0.29 -12.40 -1.85
C PHE A 26 1.62 -12.62 -2.58
N ARG A 27 1.87 -11.81 -3.61
CA ARG A 27 3.09 -11.84 -4.44
C ARG A 27 4.00 -10.64 -4.18
N SER A 28 3.92 -10.08 -2.99
CA SER A 28 4.81 -9.03 -2.50
C SER A 28 4.88 -9.09 -0.97
N PRO A 29 5.92 -8.55 -0.33
CA PRO A 29 6.04 -8.52 1.12
C PRO A 29 5.13 -7.48 1.79
N PHE A 30 4.47 -6.60 1.03
CA PHE A 30 3.64 -5.49 1.53
C PHE A 30 2.27 -5.97 2.02
N VAL A 31 2.28 -6.80 3.06
CA VAL A 31 1.10 -7.43 3.65
C VAL A 31 1.14 -7.26 5.16
N ASN A 32 0.06 -6.77 5.75
CA ASN A 32 -0.06 -6.58 7.19
C ASN A 32 1.00 -5.65 7.80
N LEU A 33 1.38 -4.63 7.06
CA LEU A 33 2.34 -3.61 7.44
C LEU A 33 1.87 -2.23 6.98
N TRP A 34 2.54 -1.18 7.43
CA TRP A 34 2.33 0.16 6.91
C TRP A 34 3.64 0.94 6.84
N MET A 35 3.65 2.02 6.06
CA MET A 35 4.79 2.90 5.87
C MET A 35 4.36 4.37 5.95
N LYS A 36 5.26 5.23 6.41
CA LYS A 36 5.07 6.68 6.29
C LYS A 36 5.15 7.10 4.82
N PRO A 37 4.43 8.17 4.40
CA PRO A 37 4.37 8.59 3.00
C PRO A 37 5.74 8.74 2.35
N LYS A 38 6.63 9.49 2.99
CA LYS A 38 7.99 9.75 2.48
C LYS A 38 8.82 8.48 2.31
N ASP A 39 8.74 7.56 3.27
CA ASP A 39 9.46 6.28 3.21
C ASP A 39 8.92 5.42 2.07
N PHE A 40 7.60 5.36 1.92
CA PHE A 40 6.96 4.59 0.85
C PHE A 40 7.33 5.13 -0.55
N ILE A 41 7.22 6.45 -0.74
CA ILE A 41 7.55 7.10 -2.01
C ILE A 41 9.05 6.96 -2.32
N LYS A 42 9.91 7.16 -1.32
CA LYS A 42 11.36 6.98 -1.46
C LYS A 42 11.73 5.57 -1.90
N MET A 43 11.18 4.57 -1.22
CA MET A 43 11.39 3.16 -1.57
C MET A 43 10.94 2.85 -3.00
N LEU A 44 9.79 3.39 -3.41
CA LEU A 44 9.28 3.22 -4.78
C LEU A 44 10.18 3.88 -5.83
N GLY A 45 10.92 4.92 -5.47
CA GLY A 45 11.89 5.57 -6.36
C GLY A 45 13.02 4.64 -6.83
N ASP A 46 13.36 3.63 -6.01
CA ASP A 46 14.32 2.57 -6.36
C ASP A 46 13.95 1.24 -5.70
N LEU A 47 12.77 0.73 -6.06
CA LEU A 47 12.20 -0.48 -5.44
C LEU A 47 13.13 -1.68 -5.49
N LYS A 48 13.84 -1.90 -6.60
CA LYS A 48 14.76 -3.03 -6.73
C LYS A 48 15.90 -2.95 -5.73
N HIS A 49 16.53 -1.78 -5.61
CA HIS A 49 17.58 -1.54 -4.63
C HIS A 49 17.09 -1.87 -3.21
N TYR A 50 15.98 -1.28 -2.78
CA TYR A 50 15.45 -1.55 -1.43
C TYR A 50 15.06 -3.00 -1.21
N MET A 51 14.54 -3.69 -2.21
CA MET A 51 14.23 -5.11 -2.10
C MET A 51 15.47 -5.99 -2.01
N ASP A 52 16.61 -5.57 -2.52
CA ASP A 52 17.87 -6.32 -2.42
C ASP A 52 18.56 -6.14 -1.06
N LEU A 53 18.21 -5.11 -0.31
CA LEU A 53 18.78 -4.86 1.02
C LEU A 53 18.33 -5.92 2.05
N PRO A 54 19.20 -6.24 3.03
CA PRO A 54 18.80 -7.02 4.18
C PRO A 54 17.83 -6.21 5.07
N LEU A 55 16.78 -6.87 5.55
CA LEU A 55 15.89 -6.28 6.54
C LEU A 55 16.56 -6.34 7.91
N SER A 56 16.78 -5.18 8.52
CA SER A 56 17.20 -5.01 9.91
C SER A 56 16.06 -4.41 10.72
N PHE A 57 16.24 -4.24 12.04
CA PHE A 57 15.17 -3.73 12.91
C PHE A 57 15.64 -2.59 13.80
N THR A 58 14.68 -1.77 14.21
CA THR A 58 14.85 -0.68 15.17
C THR A 58 13.61 -0.59 16.06
N THR A 59 13.66 0.27 17.06
CA THR A 59 12.56 0.57 17.98
C THR A 59 12.17 2.03 17.94
N GLU A 60 10.89 2.33 18.20
CA GLU A 60 10.41 3.69 18.46
C GLU A 60 9.60 3.68 19.75
N GLU A 61 9.69 4.74 20.53
CA GLU A 61 8.93 4.90 21.78
C GLU A 61 7.40 4.80 21.49
N GLY A 62 6.71 3.99 22.28
CA GLY A 62 5.27 3.76 22.14
C GLY A 62 4.85 2.82 21.02
N ILE A 63 5.79 2.13 20.36
CA ILE A 63 5.54 1.08 19.38
C ILE A 63 6.00 -0.26 19.94
N ASP A 64 5.10 -1.25 20.00
CA ASP A 64 5.31 -2.58 20.59
C ASP A 64 5.42 -3.71 19.56
N TYR A 65 5.39 -3.39 18.27
CA TYR A 65 5.55 -4.33 17.16
C TYR A 65 6.84 -4.05 16.36
N PRO A 66 7.33 -5.01 15.56
CA PRO A 66 8.58 -4.85 14.82
C PRO A 66 8.60 -3.66 13.87
N ILE A 67 9.67 -2.89 13.88
CA ILE A 67 9.94 -1.82 12.92
C ILE A 67 11.16 -2.20 12.10
N GLY A 68 10.93 -2.58 10.84
CA GLY A 68 11.98 -2.92 9.91
C GLY A 68 12.68 -1.71 9.33
N LEU A 69 13.96 -1.86 9.01
CA LEU A 69 14.78 -0.90 8.30
C LEU A 69 15.34 -1.54 7.03
N LEU A 70 15.15 -0.86 5.92
CA LEU A 70 15.88 -1.07 4.67
C LEU A 70 16.70 0.20 4.44
N ASP A 71 17.96 0.20 4.91
CA ASP A 71 18.82 1.38 4.98
C ASP A 71 18.13 2.52 5.77
N ASP A 72 17.63 3.53 5.09
CA ASP A 72 17.01 4.73 5.66
C ASP A 72 15.46 4.77 5.54
N VAL A 73 14.84 3.64 5.14
CA VAL A 73 13.39 3.49 5.00
C VAL A 73 12.84 2.62 6.11
N LYS A 74 11.80 3.09 6.81
CA LYS A 74 11.13 2.36 7.88
C LYS A 74 9.87 1.66 7.40
N ILE A 75 9.69 0.42 7.87
CA ILE A 75 8.52 -0.41 7.61
C ILE A 75 7.94 -0.87 8.95
N TYR A 76 6.67 -0.57 9.19
CA TYR A 76 5.98 -0.86 10.44
C TYR A 76 5.19 -2.17 10.30
N PHE A 77 5.68 -3.26 10.91
CA PHE A 77 5.08 -4.60 10.87
C PHE A 77 3.97 -4.77 11.92
N GLN A 78 2.98 -3.91 11.91
CA GLN A 78 1.94 -3.77 12.94
C GLN A 78 1.21 -5.06 13.31
N HIS A 79 1.13 -6.04 12.42
CA HIS A 79 0.41 -7.30 12.62
C HIS A 79 1.32 -8.52 12.64
N TYR A 80 2.58 -8.34 13.03
CA TYR A 80 3.55 -9.41 13.20
C TYR A 80 3.93 -9.52 14.67
N GLU A 81 4.06 -10.76 15.15
CA GLU A 81 4.33 -11.03 16.55
C GLU A 81 5.82 -10.90 16.90
N SER A 82 6.72 -11.07 15.91
CA SER A 82 8.16 -10.97 16.14
C SER A 82 8.94 -10.52 14.89
N GLU A 83 10.20 -10.11 15.10
CA GLU A 83 11.16 -9.80 14.05
C GLU A 83 11.45 -11.01 13.16
N GLU A 84 11.57 -12.21 13.76
CA GLU A 84 11.81 -13.47 13.04
C GLU A 84 10.66 -13.80 12.10
N GLU A 85 9.41 -13.61 12.55
CA GLU A 85 8.24 -13.79 11.69
C GLU A 85 8.26 -12.76 10.54
N ALA A 86 8.55 -11.51 10.85
CA ALA A 86 8.62 -10.44 9.85
C ALA A 86 9.67 -10.75 8.77
N VAL A 87 10.90 -11.12 9.15
CA VAL A 87 11.98 -11.51 8.23
C VAL A 87 11.58 -12.71 7.38
N LYS A 88 11.04 -13.76 8.00
CA LYS A 88 10.61 -14.96 7.28
C LYS A 88 9.58 -14.63 6.21
N LYS A 89 8.49 -13.95 6.60
CA LYS A 89 7.41 -13.56 5.68
C LYS A 89 7.85 -12.57 4.62
N TRP A 90 8.71 -11.62 4.99
CA TRP A 90 9.32 -10.67 4.06
C TRP A 90 10.07 -11.40 2.95
N ASN A 91 11.01 -12.27 3.31
CA ASN A 91 11.84 -12.99 2.34
C ASN A 91 11.02 -13.97 1.47
N GLU A 92 10.09 -14.73 2.08
CA GLU A 92 9.20 -15.63 1.35
C GLU A 92 8.37 -14.91 0.27
N ARG A 93 7.86 -13.72 0.59
CA ARG A 93 6.98 -12.95 -0.30
C ARG A 93 7.77 -12.11 -1.29
N LYS A 94 8.92 -11.56 -0.88
CA LYS A 94 9.84 -10.82 -1.74
C LYS A 94 10.26 -11.65 -2.96
N ALA A 95 10.53 -12.93 -2.78
CA ALA A 95 10.92 -13.84 -3.85
C ALA A 95 9.81 -14.06 -4.92
N ARG A 96 8.59 -13.58 -4.69
CA ARG A 96 7.45 -13.74 -5.60
C ARG A 96 7.17 -12.47 -6.40
N ILE A 97 7.92 -11.38 -6.19
CA ILE A 97 7.67 -10.11 -6.87
C ILE A 97 7.89 -10.29 -8.37
N ASP A 98 6.87 -9.96 -9.14
CA ASP A 98 6.94 -9.76 -10.57
C ASP A 98 7.09 -8.27 -10.87
N TYR A 99 8.31 -7.85 -11.20
CA TYR A 99 8.63 -6.45 -11.44
C TYR A 99 8.08 -5.92 -12.77
N ASP A 100 7.70 -6.81 -13.69
CA ASP A 100 7.12 -6.44 -14.98
C ASP A 100 5.58 -6.28 -14.91
N ASN A 101 4.98 -6.72 -13.79
CA ASN A 101 3.53 -6.67 -13.57
C ASN A 101 3.20 -6.09 -12.20
N LEU A 102 3.70 -4.87 -11.95
CA LEU A 102 3.51 -4.15 -10.68
C LEU A 102 2.24 -3.30 -10.69
N PHE A 103 1.57 -3.30 -9.55
CA PHE A 103 0.50 -2.38 -9.18
C PHE A 103 0.86 -1.71 -7.86
N ILE A 104 0.70 -0.40 -7.78
CA ILE A 104 1.08 0.39 -6.62
C ILE A 104 -0.16 1.06 -6.03
N LEU A 105 -0.46 0.74 -4.77
CA LEU A 105 -1.57 1.34 -4.03
C LEU A 105 -1.04 2.17 -2.87
N PHE A 106 -1.17 3.46 -2.98
CA PHE A 106 -0.92 4.39 -1.89
C PHE A 106 -2.26 4.77 -1.23
N LYS A 107 -2.30 4.84 0.08
CA LYS A 107 -3.44 5.38 0.82
C LYS A 107 -3.00 6.60 1.61
N GLU A 108 -3.72 7.69 1.42
CA GLU A 108 -3.56 8.88 2.25
C GLU A 108 -3.64 8.55 3.75
N ASN A 109 -2.80 9.20 4.53
CA ASN A 109 -2.83 9.16 5.98
C ASN A 109 -2.48 10.56 6.56
N LYS A 110 -2.57 10.71 7.88
CA LYS A 110 -2.38 11.98 8.59
C LYS A 110 -1.01 12.66 8.40
N TRP A 111 -0.02 11.96 7.85
CA TRP A 111 1.32 12.50 7.59
C TRP A 111 1.52 12.90 6.12
N CYS A 112 0.52 12.66 5.24
CA CYS A 112 0.60 13.07 3.85
C CYS A 112 0.58 14.58 3.72
N THR A 113 1.43 15.09 2.86
CA THR A 113 1.45 16.47 2.40
C THR A 113 1.08 16.56 0.92
N LYS A 114 0.80 17.77 0.42
CA LYS A 114 0.54 17.97 -1.01
C LYS A 114 1.74 17.53 -1.87
N GLU A 115 2.94 17.78 -1.39
CA GLU A 115 4.19 17.42 -2.05
C GLU A 115 4.35 15.89 -2.17
N ASP A 116 3.87 15.13 -1.18
CA ASP A 116 3.90 13.67 -1.23
C ASP A 116 3.00 13.13 -2.35
N PHE A 117 1.81 13.70 -2.57
CA PHE A 117 0.94 13.31 -3.68
C PHE A 117 1.57 13.63 -5.04
N VAL A 118 2.18 14.81 -5.18
CA VAL A 118 2.91 15.19 -6.40
C VAL A 118 4.11 14.26 -6.63
N ALA A 119 4.88 13.97 -5.58
CA ALA A 119 6.03 13.07 -5.69
C ALA A 119 5.59 11.64 -6.07
N PHE A 120 4.50 11.13 -5.50
CA PHE A 120 3.94 9.84 -5.86
C PHE A 120 3.45 9.82 -7.32
N ASP A 121 2.77 10.87 -7.75
CA ASP A 121 2.24 10.98 -9.11
C ASP A 121 3.36 11.01 -10.16
N ASN A 122 4.51 11.58 -9.83
CA ASN A 122 5.68 11.63 -10.69
C ASN A 122 6.50 10.32 -10.73
N LEU A 123 6.19 9.30 -9.91
CA LEU A 123 6.88 8.01 -9.98
C LEU A 123 6.60 7.31 -11.32
N ASN A 124 7.60 6.67 -11.89
CA ASN A 124 7.49 5.97 -13.16
C ASN A 124 6.88 4.56 -13.00
N TYR A 125 5.61 4.50 -12.58
CA TYR A 125 4.81 3.27 -12.56
C TYR A 125 3.55 3.46 -13.39
N GLN A 126 3.29 2.55 -14.32
CA GLN A 126 2.11 2.60 -15.19
C GLN A 126 0.82 2.35 -14.38
N ASN A 127 0.84 1.43 -13.43
CA ASN A 127 -0.34 1.04 -12.65
C ASN A 127 -0.15 1.52 -11.20
N LYS A 128 -0.38 2.80 -10.95
CA LYS A 128 -0.35 3.38 -9.60
C LYS A 128 -1.63 4.15 -9.31
N ILE A 129 -2.06 4.10 -8.06
CA ILE A 129 -3.24 4.81 -7.57
C ILE A 129 -3.02 5.29 -6.13
N VAL A 130 -3.51 6.48 -5.79
CA VAL A 130 -3.58 6.97 -4.43
C VAL A 130 -5.03 7.22 -4.02
N PHE A 131 -5.46 6.63 -2.91
CA PHE A 131 -6.77 6.90 -2.32
C PHE A 131 -6.72 8.17 -1.47
N THR A 132 -7.63 9.11 -1.76
CA THR A 132 -7.70 10.43 -1.12
C THR A 132 -9.08 10.69 -0.53
N HIS A 133 -9.17 11.52 0.55
CA HIS A 133 -10.43 11.88 1.20
C HIS A 133 -11.17 13.01 0.47
N GLN A 134 -10.53 13.65 -0.49
CA GLN A 134 -11.08 14.74 -1.31
C GLN A 134 -10.57 14.61 -2.75
N PRO A 135 -11.25 15.21 -3.74
CA PRO A 135 -10.76 15.26 -5.10
C PRO A 135 -9.44 16.02 -5.20
N LEU A 136 -8.48 15.47 -5.94
CA LEU A 136 -7.20 16.09 -6.27
C LEU A 136 -7.06 16.14 -7.80
N PRO A 137 -7.67 17.15 -8.48
CA PRO A 137 -7.75 17.18 -9.95
C PRO A 137 -6.38 17.31 -10.65
N ASP A 138 -5.38 17.81 -9.93
CA ASP A 138 -4.01 17.99 -10.45
C ASP A 138 -3.12 16.75 -10.21
N ILE A 139 -3.65 15.64 -9.68
CA ILE A 139 -2.94 14.39 -9.39
C ILE A 139 -3.61 13.27 -10.18
N ASP A 140 -3.02 12.88 -11.30
CA ASP A 140 -3.59 11.91 -12.25
C ASP A 140 -3.83 10.53 -11.62
N SER A 141 -2.92 10.13 -10.72
CA SER A 141 -3.04 8.85 -9.98
C SER A 141 -4.02 8.90 -8.82
N SER A 142 -4.74 10.01 -8.55
CA SER A 142 -5.64 10.09 -7.41
C SER A 142 -7.00 9.45 -7.68
N PHE A 143 -7.53 8.81 -6.63
CA PHE A 143 -8.92 8.34 -6.60
C PHE A 143 -9.58 8.79 -5.28
N TYR A 144 -10.64 9.57 -5.41
CA TYR A 144 -11.38 10.07 -4.27
C TYR A 144 -12.30 8.99 -3.69
N ILE A 145 -12.08 8.62 -2.43
CA ILE A 145 -12.93 7.73 -1.64
C ILE A 145 -13.92 8.58 -0.85
N ARG A 146 -15.18 8.53 -1.20
CA ARG A 146 -16.27 9.26 -0.54
C ARG A 146 -16.54 8.70 0.87
N GLY A 147 -16.99 9.58 1.77
CA GLY A 147 -17.38 9.25 3.13
C GLY A 147 -16.30 9.53 4.18
N PHE A 148 -15.23 10.22 3.78
CA PHE A 148 -14.16 10.68 4.67
C PHE A 148 -13.92 12.20 4.60
N GLU A 149 -14.83 12.95 3.96
CA GLU A 149 -14.70 14.38 3.70
C GLU A 149 -14.45 15.19 4.98
N ASP A 150 -15.23 14.89 6.01
CA ASP A 150 -15.17 15.59 7.31
C ASP A 150 -14.03 15.09 8.22
N LYS A 151 -13.31 14.03 7.82
CA LYS A 151 -12.24 13.45 8.63
C LYS A 151 -10.86 14.01 8.31
N GLY A 152 -10.72 14.77 7.22
CA GLY A 152 -9.46 15.36 6.77
C GLY A 152 -8.41 14.36 6.31
N VAL A 153 -8.77 13.07 6.23
CA VAL A 153 -7.90 11.97 5.80
C VAL A 153 -8.73 10.74 5.49
N VAL A 154 -8.27 9.89 4.58
CA VAL A 154 -8.91 8.60 4.30
C VAL A 154 -8.79 7.68 5.53
N GLY A 155 -9.93 7.22 6.03
CA GLY A 155 -10.03 6.27 7.15
C GLY A 155 -9.81 4.81 6.72
N ASP A 156 -10.47 3.88 7.45
CA ASP A 156 -10.34 2.45 7.21
C ASP A 156 -11.17 2.01 6.00
N CYS A 157 -10.53 1.94 4.83
CA CYS A 157 -11.20 1.58 3.58
C CYS A 157 -11.73 0.13 3.56
N PHE A 158 -11.26 -0.74 4.43
CA PHE A 158 -11.75 -2.12 4.57
C PHE A 158 -13.06 -2.22 5.37
N SER A 159 -13.50 -1.15 6.02
CA SER A 159 -14.79 -1.08 6.69
C SER A 159 -15.94 -0.97 5.69
N PHE A 160 -17.11 -1.50 6.06
CA PHE A 160 -18.32 -1.37 5.26
C PHE A 160 -18.89 0.04 5.30
N MET A 161 -19.44 0.50 4.17
CA MET A 161 -20.09 1.80 4.06
C MET A 161 -21.43 1.79 4.83
N PRO A 162 -21.74 2.81 5.63
CA PRO A 162 -22.98 2.86 6.43
C PRO A 162 -24.26 2.82 5.59
N ASP A 163 -24.24 3.47 4.42
CA ASP A 163 -25.36 3.53 3.47
C ASP A 163 -25.41 2.33 2.51
N LYS A 164 -24.33 1.55 2.43
CA LYS A 164 -24.20 0.36 1.57
C LYS A 164 -23.47 -0.75 2.32
N PRO A 165 -24.12 -1.43 3.30
CA PRO A 165 -23.47 -2.36 4.22
C PRO A 165 -22.95 -3.65 3.58
N TYR A 166 -23.06 -3.79 2.28
CA TYR A 166 -22.52 -4.87 1.44
C TYR A 166 -21.28 -4.44 0.64
N LEU A 167 -20.88 -3.15 0.70
CA LEU A 167 -19.69 -2.60 0.03
C LEU A 167 -18.73 -2.03 1.08
N LYS A 168 -17.46 -2.33 0.93
CA LYS A 168 -16.38 -1.67 1.66
C LYS A 168 -16.03 -0.34 0.98
N TYR A 169 -15.39 0.58 1.71
CA TYR A 169 -15.02 1.88 1.13
C TYR A 169 -14.12 1.75 -0.10
N TYR A 170 -13.17 0.78 -0.12
CA TYR A 170 -12.32 0.57 -1.29
C TYR A 170 -13.04 -0.04 -2.51
N ASP A 171 -14.25 -0.60 -2.34
CA ASP A 171 -15.07 -1.11 -3.46
C ASP A 171 -15.64 0.02 -4.34
N GLN A 172 -15.48 1.29 -3.94
CA GLN A 172 -15.74 2.44 -4.79
C GLN A 172 -14.78 2.53 -5.97
N PHE A 173 -13.58 1.96 -5.85
CA PHE A 173 -12.60 1.84 -6.92
C PHE A 173 -12.72 0.47 -7.59
N ASP A 174 -12.87 0.45 -8.91
CA ASP A 174 -12.93 -0.81 -9.67
C ASP A 174 -11.53 -1.44 -9.80
N TYR A 175 -11.03 -1.97 -8.68
CA TYR A 175 -9.73 -2.63 -8.64
C TYR A 175 -9.67 -3.89 -9.51
N VAL A 176 -10.80 -4.55 -9.80
CA VAL A 176 -10.84 -5.70 -10.71
C VAL A 176 -10.52 -5.27 -12.14
N LYS A 177 -11.13 -4.18 -12.60
CA LYS A 177 -10.81 -3.57 -13.89
C LYS A 177 -9.36 -3.11 -13.92
N TRP A 178 -8.91 -2.42 -12.87
CA TRP A 178 -7.55 -1.92 -12.75
C TRP A 178 -6.51 -3.03 -12.84
N PHE A 179 -6.64 -4.11 -12.07
CA PHE A 179 -5.74 -5.26 -12.15
C PHE A 179 -5.76 -5.96 -13.51
N ASN A 180 -6.84 -5.85 -14.27
CA ASN A 180 -6.88 -6.33 -15.65
C ASN A 180 -6.28 -5.32 -16.66
N LYS A 181 -5.59 -4.25 -16.19
CA LYS A 181 -4.96 -3.19 -17.00
C LYS A 181 -5.95 -2.42 -17.87
N GLY A 182 -7.13 -2.12 -17.33
CA GLY A 182 -8.25 -1.45 -18.00
C GLY A 182 -8.72 -0.18 -17.27
N ILE A 183 -7.79 0.68 -16.77
CA ILE A 183 -8.17 2.02 -16.29
C ILE A 183 -8.50 2.90 -17.48
#